data_9e82ea1e3f20f45a941ae477333bb2f2
#
_entry.id   9e82ea1e3f20f45a941ae477333bb2f2
#
_cell.length_a   1.000
_cell.length_b   1.000
_cell.length_c   1.000
_cell.angle_alpha   90.00
_cell.angle_beta   90.00
_cell.angle_gamma   90.00
#
_symmetry.space_group_name_H-M   'P 1'
#
loop_
_entity.id
_entity.type
_entity.pdbx_description
1 polymer ?
#
loop_
_entity_poly.entity_id
_entity_poly.type
_entity_poly.pdbx_seq_one_letter_code
_entity_poly.pdbx_strand_id
1 'polypeptide(L)'
;MLIMETNAGAKDGKVIAAVREMNRLWTETWDENGFARFIHPDAVAIAPTTPGRLEGRDAYVAGWRGFVQATKIHEWNESGHRVNFFCRGTCAVLTYFFTIRFSMNGQEVAMKGRDMFTLVKEGGRWLVIADQFSPEPGQA
;
A
#
# COMPACT_ATOMS: atom_id res chain seq x y z
N MET A 1 26.28 10.88 14.28
CA MET A 1 25.55 11.31 13.08
C MET A 1 25.24 10.15 12.16
N LEU A 2 26.26 9.49 11.62
CA LEU A 2 26.07 8.35 10.72
C LEU A 2 25.26 7.20 11.35
N ILE A 3 25.53 6.90 12.64
CA ILE A 3 24.82 5.83 13.34
C ILE A 3 23.32 6.15 13.47
N MET A 4 23.00 7.40 13.77
CA MET A 4 21.61 7.83 13.91
C MET A 4 20.89 7.81 12.58
N GLU A 5 21.53 8.24 11.51
CA GLU A 5 20.97 8.19 10.17
C GLU A 5 20.74 6.75 9.73
N THR A 6 21.69 5.85 10.00
CA THR A 6 21.55 4.43 9.69
C THR A 6 20.39 3.81 10.44
N ASN A 7 20.24 4.13 11.76
CA ASN A 7 19.15 3.60 12.55
C ASN A 7 17.79 4.11 12.08
N ALA A 8 17.70 5.40 11.75
CA ALA A 8 16.48 5.98 11.20
C ALA A 8 16.15 5.32 9.84
N GLY A 9 17.15 5.18 8.97
CA GLY A 9 16.98 4.51 7.69
C GLY A 9 16.58 3.05 7.83
N ALA A 10 17.11 2.33 8.84
CA ALA A 10 16.75 0.94 9.08
C ALA A 10 15.30 0.80 9.53
N LYS A 11 14.81 1.70 10.40
CA LYS A 11 13.41 1.71 10.82
C LYS A 11 12.47 2.02 9.67
N ASP A 12 12.78 3.07 8.91
CA ASP A 12 12.04 3.44 7.71
C ASP A 12 12.00 2.27 6.73
N GLY A 13 13.15 1.64 6.52
CA GLY A 13 13.29 0.52 5.60
C GLY A 13 12.39 -0.66 5.91
N LYS A 14 12.13 -0.94 7.18
CA LYS A 14 11.24 -2.05 7.57
C LYS A 14 9.79 -1.76 7.19
N VAL A 15 9.34 -0.53 7.39
CA VAL A 15 7.99 -0.12 7.01
C VAL A 15 7.85 -0.13 5.49
N ILE A 16 8.81 0.46 4.79
CA ILE A 16 8.82 0.50 3.32
C ILE A 16 8.83 -0.91 2.75
N ALA A 17 9.69 -1.79 3.28
CA ALA A 17 9.81 -3.17 2.82
C ALA A 17 8.49 -3.94 3.00
N ALA A 18 7.79 -3.74 4.11
CA ALA A 18 6.51 -4.41 4.35
C ALA A 18 5.49 -4.03 3.27
N VAL A 19 5.36 -2.74 2.98
CA VAL A 19 4.39 -2.27 1.97
C VAL A 19 4.82 -2.67 0.56
N ARG A 20 6.11 -2.61 0.25
CA ARG A 20 6.60 -3.04 -1.07
C ARG A 20 6.36 -4.54 -1.29
N GLU A 21 6.58 -5.36 -0.27
CA GLU A 21 6.28 -6.78 -0.37
C GLU A 21 4.78 -7.02 -0.55
N MET A 22 3.96 -6.31 0.21
CA MET A 22 2.51 -6.38 0.05
C MET A 22 2.09 -6.00 -1.38
N ASN A 23 2.64 -4.92 -1.92
CA ASN A 23 2.35 -4.49 -3.28
C ASN A 23 2.82 -5.49 -4.33
N ARG A 24 3.96 -6.15 -4.10
CA ARG A 24 4.44 -7.20 -5.01
C ARG A 24 3.45 -8.34 -5.13
N LEU A 25 2.74 -8.65 -4.05
CA LEU A 25 1.78 -9.75 -4.03
C LEU A 25 0.49 -9.46 -4.81
N TRP A 26 0.28 -8.22 -5.26
CA TRP A 26 -0.84 -7.94 -6.17
C TRP A 26 -0.36 -7.43 -7.54
N THR A 27 0.85 -6.90 -7.63
CA THR A 27 1.36 -6.40 -8.91
C THR A 27 2.04 -7.47 -9.76
N GLU A 28 2.69 -8.44 -9.13
CA GLU A 28 3.44 -9.48 -9.82
C GLU A 28 2.70 -10.81 -9.84
N THR A 29 2.36 -11.32 -8.67
CA THR A 29 1.68 -12.61 -8.54
C THR A 29 0.70 -12.51 -7.38
N TRP A 30 -0.58 -12.67 -7.67
CA TRP A 30 -1.60 -12.60 -6.62
C TRP A 30 -1.46 -13.76 -5.64
N ASP A 31 -1.16 -13.44 -4.41
CA ASP A 31 -1.14 -14.37 -3.29
C ASP A 31 -2.04 -13.78 -2.19
N GLU A 32 -3.29 -14.21 -2.19
CA GLU A 32 -4.29 -13.64 -1.30
C GLU A 32 -3.95 -13.83 0.16
N ASN A 33 -3.51 -15.02 0.55
CA ASN A 33 -3.17 -15.31 1.94
C ASN A 33 -1.93 -14.56 2.39
N GLY A 34 -0.93 -14.47 1.53
CA GLY A 34 0.26 -13.68 1.79
C GLY A 34 -0.06 -12.21 1.93
N PHE A 35 -0.88 -11.68 1.03
CA PHE A 35 -1.33 -10.29 1.07
C PHE A 35 -2.08 -9.98 2.37
N ALA A 36 -3.01 -10.85 2.76
CA ALA A 36 -3.83 -10.66 3.95
C ALA A 36 -3.00 -10.57 5.24
N ARG A 37 -1.82 -11.19 5.27
CA ARG A 37 -0.94 -11.16 6.46
C ARG A 37 -0.43 -9.77 6.79
N PHE A 38 -0.38 -8.87 5.80
CA PHE A 38 0.07 -7.50 6.02
C PHE A 38 -1.05 -6.58 6.51
N ILE A 39 -2.29 -7.08 6.59
CA ILE A 39 -3.47 -6.26 6.88
C ILE A 39 -3.99 -6.58 8.27
N HIS A 40 -4.16 -5.54 9.07
CA HIS A 40 -4.78 -5.68 10.40
C HIS A 40 -6.25 -6.11 10.24
N PRO A 41 -6.78 -6.97 11.13
CA PRO A 41 -8.18 -7.39 11.03
C PRO A 41 -9.20 -6.24 10.98
N ASP A 42 -8.90 -5.13 11.64
CA ASP A 42 -9.79 -3.96 11.73
C ASP A 42 -9.39 -2.83 10.78
N ALA A 43 -8.62 -3.13 9.74
CA ALA A 43 -8.18 -2.12 8.79
C ALA A 43 -9.36 -1.43 8.11
N VAL A 44 -9.16 -0.15 7.77
CA VAL A 44 -10.13 0.62 7.00
C VAL A 44 -9.44 1.27 5.80
N ALA A 45 -10.14 1.34 4.70
CA ALA A 45 -9.58 1.96 3.50
C ALA A 45 -10.62 2.82 2.79
N ILE A 46 -10.11 3.84 2.09
CA ILE A 46 -10.88 4.65 1.16
C ILE A 46 -10.17 4.56 -0.18
N ALA A 47 -10.88 4.08 -1.18
CA ALA A 47 -10.34 3.89 -2.53
C ALA A 47 -11.12 4.76 -3.52
N PRO A 48 -10.47 5.25 -4.58
CA PRO A 48 -11.14 6.14 -5.54
C PRO A 48 -12.24 5.45 -6.34
N THR A 49 -12.24 4.12 -6.37
CA THR A 49 -13.20 3.34 -7.16
C THR A 49 -14.43 2.91 -6.36
N THR A 50 -14.48 3.19 -5.07
CA THR A 50 -15.54 2.75 -4.17
C THR A 50 -16.12 3.95 -3.45
N PRO A 51 -17.46 4.15 -3.45
CA PRO A 51 -18.04 5.34 -2.82
C PRO A 51 -18.01 5.31 -1.29
N GLY A 52 -17.97 4.14 -0.68
CA GLY A 52 -17.94 3.99 0.78
C GLY A 52 -16.59 3.58 1.31
N ARG A 53 -16.57 3.27 2.58
CA ARG A 53 -15.37 2.74 3.24
C ARG A 53 -15.32 1.23 3.06
N LEU A 54 -14.10 0.72 2.91
CA LEU A 54 -13.82 -0.71 3.05
C LEU A 54 -13.48 -0.94 4.52
N GLU A 55 -14.31 -1.66 5.23
CA GLU A 55 -14.15 -1.86 6.67
C GLU A 55 -13.80 -3.31 6.95
N GLY A 56 -12.64 -3.51 7.58
CA GLY A 56 -12.10 -4.81 7.91
C GLY A 56 -11.20 -5.40 6.84
N ARG A 57 -10.34 -6.31 7.28
CA ARG A 57 -9.37 -6.98 6.40
C ARG A 57 -10.03 -7.69 5.23
N ASP A 58 -11.12 -8.41 5.49
CA ASP A 58 -11.77 -9.20 4.44
C ASP A 58 -12.31 -8.31 3.32
N ALA A 59 -12.91 -7.17 3.67
CA ALA A 59 -13.41 -6.22 2.67
C ALA A 59 -12.26 -5.62 1.85
N TYR A 60 -11.17 -5.28 2.52
CA TYR A 60 -9.99 -4.73 1.85
C TYR A 60 -9.38 -5.74 0.88
N VAL A 61 -9.19 -6.97 1.34
CA VAL A 61 -8.64 -8.05 0.50
C VAL A 61 -9.56 -8.34 -0.68
N ALA A 62 -10.88 -8.37 -0.44
CA ALA A 62 -11.86 -8.60 -1.51
C ALA A 62 -11.80 -7.51 -2.59
N GLY A 63 -11.59 -6.24 -2.18
CA GLY A 63 -11.41 -5.15 -3.12
C GLY A 63 -10.21 -5.35 -4.03
N TRP A 64 -9.07 -5.74 -3.47
CA TRP A 64 -7.86 -6.00 -4.25
C TRP A 64 -7.99 -7.25 -5.12
N ARG A 65 -8.63 -8.30 -4.59
CA ARG A 65 -8.93 -9.50 -5.39
C ARG A 65 -9.72 -9.13 -6.64
N GLY A 66 -10.75 -8.31 -6.48
CA GLY A 66 -11.58 -7.87 -7.61
C GLY A 66 -10.76 -7.10 -8.64
N PHE A 67 -9.90 -6.20 -8.20
CA PHE A 67 -9.04 -5.44 -9.09
C PHE A 67 -8.05 -6.34 -9.84
N VAL A 68 -7.40 -7.26 -9.13
CA VAL A 68 -6.44 -8.19 -9.74
C VAL A 68 -7.13 -9.08 -10.76
N GLN A 69 -8.33 -9.56 -10.46
CA GLN A 69 -9.07 -10.41 -11.40
C GLN A 69 -9.56 -9.65 -12.64
N ALA A 70 -9.81 -8.35 -12.50
CA ALA A 70 -10.34 -7.53 -13.59
C ALA A 70 -9.24 -6.91 -14.46
N THR A 71 -7.98 -7.02 -14.07
CA THR A 71 -6.90 -6.29 -14.73
C THR A 71 -5.70 -7.18 -15.03
N LYS A 72 -4.84 -6.68 -15.90
CA LYS A 72 -3.50 -7.22 -16.09
C LYS A 72 -2.53 -6.07 -15.82
N ILE A 73 -1.69 -6.23 -14.79
CA ILE A 73 -0.73 -5.21 -14.43
C ILE A 73 0.51 -5.35 -15.30
N HIS A 74 0.88 -4.29 -16.02
CA HIS A 74 2.06 -4.29 -16.88
C HIS A 74 3.25 -3.62 -16.22
N GLU A 75 3.00 -2.61 -15.38
CA GLU A 75 4.07 -1.84 -14.79
C GLU A 75 3.60 -1.24 -13.47
N TRP A 76 4.46 -1.29 -12.48
CA TRP A 76 4.27 -0.66 -11.18
C TRP A 76 5.60 -0.12 -10.69
N ASN A 77 5.67 1.17 -10.39
CA ASN A 77 6.86 1.81 -9.85
C ASN A 77 6.49 2.67 -8.66
N GLU A 78 7.31 2.62 -7.64
CA GLU A 78 7.15 3.44 -6.43
C GLU A 78 8.33 4.38 -6.29
N SER A 79 8.08 5.58 -5.76
CA SER A 79 9.12 6.57 -5.53
C SER A 79 8.73 7.51 -4.40
N GLY A 80 9.72 8.23 -3.88
CA GLY A 80 9.49 9.28 -2.90
C GLY A 80 8.97 8.79 -1.56
N HIS A 81 9.39 7.61 -1.13
CA HIS A 81 8.94 7.05 0.14
C HIS A 81 9.36 7.92 1.32
N ARG A 82 8.41 8.17 2.22
CA ARG A 82 8.65 8.89 3.47
C ARG A 82 7.87 8.22 4.59
N VAL A 83 8.54 7.99 5.70
CA VAL A 83 7.93 7.37 6.88
C VAL A 83 7.97 8.36 8.04
N ASN A 84 6.84 8.54 8.69
CA ASN A 84 6.74 9.32 9.92
C ASN A 84 6.27 8.39 11.03
N PHE A 85 7.01 8.34 12.14
CA PHE A 85 6.68 7.48 13.27
C PHE A 85 5.93 8.24 14.34
N PHE A 86 5.00 7.55 14.99
CA PHE A 86 4.17 8.06 16.08
C PHE A 86 4.05 6.98 17.16
N CYS A 87 3.45 7.34 18.30
CA CYS A 87 3.16 6.39 19.36
C CYS A 87 4.42 5.64 19.81
N ARG A 88 5.49 6.37 20.05
CA ARG A 88 6.78 5.79 20.48
C ARG A 88 7.32 4.74 19.51
N GLY A 89 7.09 4.95 18.21
CA GLY A 89 7.61 4.06 17.19
C GLY A 89 6.74 2.83 16.91
N THR A 90 5.52 2.78 17.47
CA THR A 90 4.60 1.66 17.23
C THR A 90 3.55 1.94 16.16
N CYS A 91 3.45 3.20 15.73
CA CYS A 91 2.62 3.60 14.60
C CYS A 91 3.48 4.28 13.56
N ALA A 92 3.16 4.10 12.30
CA ALA A 92 3.88 4.74 11.21
C ALA A 92 2.90 5.19 10.13
N VAL A 93 3.19 6.34 9.52
CA VAL A 93 2.52 6.79 8.31
C VAL A 93 3.54 6.74 7.20
N LEU A 94 3.25 5.95 6.17
CA LEU A 94 4.07 5.85 4.96
C LEU A 94 3.36 6.55 3.83
N THR A 95 4.06 7.47 3.17
CA THR A 95 3.57 8.08 1.94
C THR A 95 4.56 7.82 0.83
N TYR A 96 4.05 7.62 -0.38
CA TYR A 96 4.87 7.48 -1.57
C TYR A 96 4.06 7.81 -2.81
N PHE A 97 4.76 7.93 -3.92
CA PHE A 97 4.18 8.17 -5.23
C PHE A 97 4.32 6.91 -6.07
N PHE A 98 3.36 6.66 -6.95
CA PHE A 98 3.44 5.49 -7.83
C PHE A 98 3.06 5.85 -9.25
N THR A 99 3.56 5.03 -10.17
CA THR A 99 3.05 4.97 -11.54
C THR A 99 2.60 3.55 -11.80
N ILE A 100 1.47 3.40 -12.47
CA ILE A 100 0.92 2.10 -12.80
C ILE A 100 0.46 2.12 -14.25
N ARG A 101 0.67 1.00 -14.93
CA ARG A 101 0.11 0.75 -16.25
C ARG A 101 -0.52 -0.63 -16.22
N PHE A 102 -1.78 -0.70 -16.61
CA PHE A 102 -2.53 -1.95 -16.60
C PHE A 102 -3.54 -1.96 -17.73
N SER A 103 -4.05 -3.16 -18.04
CA SER A 103 -5.15 -3.35 -19.00
C SER A 103 -6.41 -3.76 -18.26
N MET A 104 -7.53 -3.21 -18.68
CA MET A 104 -8.85 -3.57 -18.17
C MET A 104 -9.86 -3.45 -19.29
N ASN A 105 -10.65 -4.51 -19.52
CA ASN A 105 -11.66 -4.56 -20.60
C ASN A 105 -11.06 -4.22 -21.97
N GLY A 106 -9.84 -4.70 -22.24
CA GLY A 106 -9.17 -4.46 -23.51
C GLY A 106 -8.57 -3.07 -23.67
N GLN A 107 -8.66 -2.22 -22.67
CA GLN A 107 -8.10 -0.87 -22.72
C GLN A 107 -6.88 -0.75 -21.80
N GLU A 108 -5.87 -0.02 -22.28
CA GLU A 108 -4.72 0.31 -21.47
C GLU A 108 -4.98 1.56 -20.67
N VAL A 109 -4.61 1.50 -19.37
CA VAL A 109 -4.69 2.62 -18.46
C VAL A 109 -3.30 2.90 -17.91
N ALA A 110 -2.87 4.15 -17.97
CA ALA A 110 -1.64 4.61 -17.36
C ALA A 110 -2.00 5.71 -16.37
N MET A 111 -1.53 5.59 -15.14
CA MET A 111 -1.91 6.53 -14.09
C MET A 111 -0.72 6.79 -13.18
N LYS A 112 -0.61 8.03 -12.73
CA LYS A 112 0.24 8.42 -11.62
C LYS A 112 -0.63 8.66 -10.41
N GLY A 113 -0.16 8.23 -9.26
CA GLY A 113 -0.91 8.40 -8.04
C GLY A 113 -0.03 8.56 -6.83
N ARG A 114 -0.69 8.64 -5.71
CA ARG A 114 -0.03 8.79 -4.41
C ARG A 114 -0.81 7.98 -3.40
N ASP A 115 -0.08 7.46 -2.44
CA ASP A 115 -0.63 6.56 -1.44
C ASP A 115 -0.26 7.04 -0.04
N MET A 116 -1.14 6.79 0.90
CA MET A 116 -0.89 7.02 2.32
C MET A 116 -1.36 5.82 3.10
N PHE A 117 -0.42 5.11 3.70
CA PHE A 117 -0.70 3.99 4.59
C PHE A 117 -0.46 4.38 6.03
N THR A 118 -1.33 3.95 6.91
CA THR A 118 -1.06 3.96 8.35
C THR A 118 -0.85 2.53 8.79
N LEU A 119 0.24 2.29 9.52
CA LEU A 119 0.61 0.96 9.98
C LEU A 119 0.81 0.96 11.49
N VAL A 120 0.56 -0.18 12.11
CA VAL A 120 0.86 -0.41 13.52
C VAL A 120 1.81 -1.60 13.63
N LYS A 121 2.66 -1.58 14.66
CA LYS A 121 3.56 -2.67 14.94
C LYS A 121 2.96 -3.56 16.01
N GLU A 122 2.68 -4.79 15.65
CA GLU A 122 2.15 -5.80 16.56
C GLU A 122 2.92 -7.11 16.39
N GLY A 123 3.35 -7.69 17.49
CA GLY A 123 4.11 -8.93 17.45
C GLY A 123 5.39 -8.82 16.63
N GLY A 124 6.02 -7.66 16.62
CA GLY A 124 7.23 -7.42 15.84
C GLY A 124 7.00 -7.21 14.35
N ARG A 125 5.75 -7.15 13.90
CA ARG A 125 5.39 -6.99 12.48
C ARG A 125 4.62 -5.71 12.26
N TRP A 126 4.85 -5.11 11.09
CA TRP A 126 4.09 -3.94 10.66
C TRP A 126 2.83 -4.39 9.92
N LEU A 127 1.67 -3.91 10.38
CA LEU A 127 0.38 -4.24 9.78
C LEU A 127 -0.32 -2.96 9.32
N VAL A 128 -0.91 -3.00 8.15
CA VAL A 128 -1.69 -1.88 7.62
C VAL A 128 -3.01 -1.79 8.38
N ILE A 129 -3.30 -0.61 8.95
CA ILE A 129 -4.60 -0.33 9.61
C ILE A 129 -5.43 0.67 8.84
N ALA A 130 -4.82 1.44 7.94
CA ALA A 130 -5.57 2.36 7.09
C ALA A 130 -4.82 2.57 5.79
N ASP A 131 -5.58 2.74 4.71
CA ASP A 131 -5.04 3.01 3.39
C ASP A 131 -5.96 3.97 2.66
N GLN A 132 -5.36 4.98 2.04
CA GLN A 132 -6.04 5.86 1.11
C GLN A 132 -5.10 6.22 -0.03
N PHE A 133 -5.55 5.99 -1.26
CA PHE A 133 -4.78 6.37 -2.42
C PHE A 133 -5.65 7.17 -3.39
N SER A 134 -5.00 7.98 -4.23
CA SER A 134 -5.69 8.83 -5.17
C SER A 134 -4.82 9.09 -6.40
N PRO A 135 -5.45 9.38 -7.54
CA PRO A 135 -4.69 9.85 -8.71
C PRO A 135 -4.01 11.19 -8.39
N GLU A 136 -2.89 11.44 -9.05
CA GLU A 136 -2.23 12.74 -8.99
C GLU A 136 -3.14 13.78 -9.64
N PRO A 137 -3.24 15.01 -9.07
CA PRO A 137 -4.08 16.05 -9.67
C PRO A 137 -3.65 16.38 -11.10
N GLY A 138 -4.63 16.70 -11.93
CA GLY A 138 -4.39 17.14 -13.31
C GLY A 138 -4.34 16.00 -14.33
N GLN A 139 -4.60 14.78 -13.92
CA GLN A 139 -4.70 13.65 -14.86
C GLN A 139 -6.14 13.51 -15.36
N ALA A 140 -6.25 13.22 -16.64
CA ALA A 140 -7.55 13.02 -17.27
C ALA A 140 -8.08 11.60 -16.99
#